data_64ea66d3887fb38d8ff97a2a2d5af055
#
_entry.id   64ea66d3887fb38d8ff97a2a2d5af055
#
_cell.length_a   1.000
_cell.length_b   1.000
_cell.length_c   1.000
_cell.angle_alpha   90.00
_cell.angle_beta   90.00
_cell.angle_gamma   90.00
#
_symmetry.space_group_name_H-M   'P 1'
#
loop_
_entity.id
_entity.type
_entity.pdbx_description
1 polymer ?
#
loop_
_entity_poly.entity_id
_entity_poly.type
_entity_poly.pdbx_seq_one_letter_code
_entity_poly.pdbx_strand_id
1 'polypeptide(L)'
;MEITTLTVVLAVIVLLALAFWTRFKTVGPDEAMIITGSFMIGGSVVTDSFGRKAKIIRGGGAFIIPIFQQYGYLSLLSHKLDVTTPEVYTEQGVPVLVDGVAIIKIGSSVEEIATAAEQFMSKPTDDLRLEAQEVLEGHLRAILGTMTVEEVYKNRDRFAQEVQGVAAKDLQKMGLSIVSFTIKDVRDKQGYLDALGRPRIAAVKRDADIAEADAIRDARVQKALADEEGQKAELLRDTHVA
;
A
#
# COMPACT_ATOMS: atom_id res chain seq x y z
N MET A 1 -46.42 -48.54 26.17
CA MET A 1 -46.72 -47.12 25.95
C MET A 1 -45.59 -46.19 26.42
N GLU A 2 -44.90 -46.46 27.53
CA GLU A 2 -43.78 -45.62 28.05
C GLU A 2 -42.54 -45.69 27.18
N ILE A 3 -42.20 -46.84 26.57
CA ILE A 3 -40.98 -46.97 25.73
C ILE A 3 -41.12 -46.14 24.44
N THR A 4 -42.31 -46.10 23.85
CA THR A 4 -42.55 -45.34 22.64
C THR A 4 -42.54 -43.82 22.89
N THR A 5 -42.97 -43.38 24.04
CA THR A 5 -42.90 -41.95 24.43
C THR A 5 -41.44 -41.53 24.70
N LEU A 6 -40.67 -42.38 25.35
CA LEU A 6 -39.24 -42.12 25.62
C LEU A 6 -38.40 -42.02 24.32
N THR A 7 -38.66 -42.94 23.36
CA THR A 7 -37.97 -42.91 22.06
C THR A 7 -38.33 -41.66 21.24
N VAL A 8 -39.58 -41.24 21.25
CA VAL A 8 -40.00 -40.00 20.58
C VAL A 8 -39.38 -38.76 21.21
N VAL A 9 -39.33 -38.69 22.54
CA VAL A 9 -38.69 -37.57 23.26
C VAL A 9 -37.18 -37.53 22.95
N LEU A 10 -36.50 -38.66 22.95
CA LEU A 10 -35.07 -38.75 22.59
C LEU A 10 -34.84 -38.31 21.16
N ALA A 11 -35.66 -38.74 20.20
CA ALA A 11 -35.55 -38.31 18.80
C ALA A 11 -35.74 -36.82 18.63
N VAL A 12 -36.69 -36.22 19.34
CA VAL A 12 -36.93 -34.77 19.31
C VAL A 12 -35.71 -34.00 19.89
N ILE A 13 -35.14 -34.50 21.00
CA ILE A 13 -33.92 -33.88 21.60
C ILE A 13 -32.76 -33.93 20.60
N VAL A 14 -32.54 -35.08 19.95
CA VAL A 14 -31.48 -35.25 18.94
C VAL A 14 -31.69 -34.31 17.75
N LEU A 15 -32.94 -34.19 17.24
CA LEU A 15 -33.29 -33.28 16.18
C LEU A 15 -33.04 -31.81 16.58
N LEU A 16 -33.42 -31.44 17.78
CA LEU A 16 -33.16 -30.09 18.30
C LEU A 16 -31.66 -29.82 18.48
N ALA A 17 -30.90 -30.79 18.97
CA ALA A 17 -29.45 -30.68 19.10
C ALA A 17 -28.77 -30.54 17.72
N LEU A 18 -29.20 -31.31 16.72
CA LEU A 18 -28.70 -31.18 15.35
C LEU A 18 -29.07 -29.82 14.74
N ALA A 19 -30.33 -29.37 14.92
CA ALA A 19 -30.78 -28.06 14.47
C ALA A 19 -29.96 -26.94 15.15
N PHE A 20 -29.68 -27.07 16.44
CA PHE A 20 -28.84 -26.10 17.17
C PHE A 20 -27.42 -26.09 16.63
N TRP A 21 -26.78 -27.22 16.38
CA TRP A 21 -25.41 -27.31 15.86
C TRP A 21 -25.26 -26.69 14.48
N THR A 22 -26.23 -26.90 13.58
CA THR A 22 -26.21 -26.32 12.23
C THR A 22 -26.34 -24.78 12.23
N ARG A 23 -26.76 -24.17 13.33
CA ARG A 23 -26.95 -22.71 13.47
C ARG A 23 -25.74 -21.99 14.06
N PHE A 24 -24.77 -22.71 14.59
CA PHE A 24 -23.52 -22.13 15.02
C PHE A 24 -22.59 -21.90 13.82
N LYS A 25 -22.23 -20.65 13.58
CA LYS A 25 -21.32 -20.24 12.49
C LYS A 25 -20.02 -19.71 13.08
N THR A 26 -18.91 -20.18 12.54
CA THR A 26 -17.56 -19.75 12.91
C THR A 26 -17.01 -18.81 11.88
N VAL A 27 -16.17 -17.89 12.32
CA VAL A 27 -15.51 -16.84 11.52
C VAL A 27 -14.02 -16.98 11.64
N GLY A 28 -13.33 -16.98 10.50
CA GLY A 28 -11.87 -16.95 10.45
C GLY A 28 -11.29 -15.61 10.97
N PRO A 29 -9.99 -15.55 11.21
CA PRO A 29 -9.32 -14.32 11.63
C PRO A 29 -9.21 -13.29 10.51
N ASP A 30 -9.34 -13.71 9.27
CA ASP A 30 -9.26 -12.93 8.03
C ASP A 30 -10.61 -12.42 7.53
N GLU A 31 -11.67 -12.73 8.26
CA GLU A 31 -13.04 -12.34 7.92
C GLU A 31 -13.74 -11.68 9.11
N ALA A 32 -14.72 -10.86 8.82
CA ALA A 32 -15.69 -10.37 9.77
C ALA A 32 -17.09 -10.86 9.41
N MET A 33 -17.81 -11.39 10.38
CA MET A 33 -19.22 -11.71 10.22
C MET A 33 -20.07 -10.58 10.77
N ILE A 34 -20.96 -10.07 9.94
CA ILE A 34 -21.91 -9.03 10.28
C ILE A 34 -23.28 -9.68 10.40
N ILE A 35 -23.88 -9.56 11.57
CA ILE A 35 -25.23 -10.05 11.85
C ILE A 35 -26.15 -8.86 11.99
N THR A 36 -27.22 -8.83 11.20
CA THR A 36 -28.28 -7.82 11.24
C THR A 36 -29.60 -8.46 11.60
N GLY A 37 -30.49 -7.72 12.24
CA GLY A 37 -31.83 -8.20 12.60
C GLY A 37 -32.23 -7.91 14.05
N SER A 38 -33.20 -8.67 14.56
CA SER A 38 -33.72 -8.55 15.93
C SER A 38 -33.03 -9.55 16.88
N PHE A 39 -33.14 -9.33 18.20
CA PHE A 39 -32.59 -10.20 19.25
C PHE A 39 -31.06 -10.35 19.22
N MET A 40 -30.33 -9.22 19.19
CA MET A 40 -28.88 -9.24 19.32
C MET A 40 -28.45 -9.39 20.77
N ILE A 41 -27.91 -10.56 21.12
CA ILE A 41 -27.41 -10.85 22.47
C ILE A 41 -25.87 -10.86 22.43
N GLY A 42 -25.23 -10.00 23.22
CA GLY A 42 -23.77 -9.96 23.43
C GLY A 42 -22.95 -9.59 22.21
N GLY A 43 -21.74 -9.10 22.42
CA GLY A 43 -20.76 -8.72 21.37
C GLY A 43 -20.77 -7.22 21.05
N SER A 44 -19.91 -6.82 20.11
CA SER A 44 -19.81 -5.42 19.65
C SER A 44 -21.01 -5.09 18.75
N VAL A 45 -22.02 -4.46 19.32
CA VAL A 45 -23.18 -3.99 18.59
C VAL A 45 -22.95 -2.53 18.21
N VAL A 46 -22.94 -2.26 16.91
CA VAL A 46 -22.88 -0.91 16.33
C VAL A 46 -24.27 -0.52 15.87
N THR A 47 -24.63 0.72 16.09
CA THR A 47 -25.85 1.29 15.55
C THR A 47 -25.48 2.12 14.33
N ASP A 48 -26.00 1.74 13.20
CA ASP A 48 -25.87 2.48 11.93
C ASP A 48 -26.47 3.90 12.04
N SER A 49 -26.04 4.81 11.16
CA SER A 49 -26.61 6.15 10.99
C SER A 49 -28.13 6.17 10.79
N PHE A 50 -28.73 5.07 10.35
CA PHE A 50 -30.19 4.88 10.22
C PHE A 50 -30.84 4.22 11.45
N GLY A 51 -30.11 4.08 12.57
CA GLY A 51 -30.64 3.45 13.78
C GLY A 51 -30.73 1.91 13.73
N ARG A 52 -30.24 1.27 12.68
CA ARG A 52 -30.19 -0.20 12.56
C ARG A 52 -29.02 -0.74 13.37
N LYS A 53 -29.27 -1.79 14.13
CA LYS A 53 -28.22 -2.46 14.92
C LYS A 53 -27.57 -3.55 14.09
N ALA A 54 -26.24 -3.54 14.06
CA ALA A 54 -25.44 -4.60 13.48
C ALA A 54 -24.45 -5.13 14.52
N LYS A 55 -24.34 -6.45 14.62
CA LYS A 55 -23.35 -7.11 15.48
C LYS A 55 -22.20 -7.60 14.62
N ILE A 56 -20.99 -7.16 14.95
CA ILE A 56 -19.78 -7.50 14.22
C ILE A 56 -18.95 -8.47 15.06
N ILE A 57 -18.56 -9.59 14.44
CA ILE A 57 -17.78 -10.66 15.06
C ILE A 57 -16.53 -10.88 14.22
N ARG A 58 -15.38 -10.75 14.89
CA ARG A 58 -14.05 -10.99 14.33
C ARG A 58 -13.40 -12.15 15.09
N GLY A 59 -13.24 -13.28 14.39
CA GLY A 59 -12.75 -14.51 15.02
C GLY A 59 -13.75 -15.09 16.02
N GLY A 60 -13.80 -16.40 16.13
CA GLY A 60 -14.74 -17.10 17.00
C GLY A 60 -16.01 -17.52 16.29
N GLY A 61 -17.16 -17.46 16.97
CA GLY A 61 -18.43 -17.88 16.38
C GLY A 61 -19.64 -17.23 17.03
N ALA A 62 -20.76 -17.32 16.33
CA ALA A 62 -22.05 -16.89 16.83
C ALA A 62 -23.14 -17.87 16.49
N PHE A 63 -24.15 -17.84 17.34
CA PHE A 63 -25.41 -18.51 17.09
C PHE A 63 -26.34 -17.58 16.33
N ILE A 64 -26.88 -18.05 15.21
CA ILE A 64 -27.74 -17.27 14.32
C ILE A 64 -29.17 -17.82 14.43
N ILE A 65 -30.10 -16.92 14.76
CA ILE A 65 -31.54 -17.27 14.83
C ILE A 65 -32.12 -17.01 13.43
N PRO A 66 -32.45 -18.09 12.67
CA PRO A 66 -33.07 -17.92 11.36
C PRO A 66 -34.42 -17.20 11.48
N ILE A 67 -34.85 -16.53 10.40
CA ILE A 67 -36.07 -15.72 10.33
C ILE A 67 -35.86 -14.31 10.95
N PHE A 68 -35.16 -14.20 12.08
CA PHE A 68 -35.00 -12.93 12.78
C PHE A 68 -33.65 -12.26 12.52
N GLN A 69 -32.64 -13.03 12.03
CA GLN A 69 -31.28 -12.56 11.80
C GLN A 69 -30.80 -12.95 10.41
N GLN A 70 -30.12 -12.01 9.76
CA GLN A 70 -29.35 -12.24 8.55
C GLN A 70 -27.87 -12.06 8.87
N TYR A 71 -27.02 -12.79 8.18
CA TYR A 71 -25.57 -12.67 8.34
C TYR A 71 -24.88 -12.60 6.98
N GLY A 72 -23.76 -11.90 6.95
CA GLY A 72 -22.87 -11.85 5.82
C GLY A 72 -21.42 -11.89 6.27
N TYR A 73 -20.53 -12.27 5.38
CA TYR A 73 -19.09 -12.26 5.61
C TYR A 73 -18.46 -11.12 4.82
N LEU A 74 -17.50 -10.47 5.43
CA LEU A 74 -16.69 -9.41 4.83
C LEU A 74 -15.23 -9.76 4.99
N SER A 75 -14.50 -9.88 3.88
CA SER A 75 -13.07 -10.20 3.89
C SER A 75 -12.29 -8.99 4.42
N LEU A 76 -11.41 -9.22 5.40
CA LEU A 76 -10.51 -8.22 5.97
C LEU A 76 -9.10 -8.28 5.34
N LEU A 77 -8.92 -9.09 4.31
CA LEU A 77 -7.66 -9.22 3.59
C LEU A 77 -7.25 -7.89 2.96
N SER A 78 -5.95 -7.72 2.81
CA SER A 78 -5.40 -6.57 2.10
C SER A 78 -5.43 -6.81 0.59
N HIS A 79 -5.75 -5.75 -0.15
CA HIS A 79 -5.80 -5.74 -1.62
C HIS A 79 -4.73 -4.82 -2.16
N LYS A 80 -3.98 -5.32 -3.13
CA LYS A 80 -3.04 -4.52 -3.89
C LYS A 80 -3.78 -3.85 -5.06
N LEU A 81 -3.56 -2.56 -5.21
CA LEU A 81 -4.07 -1.74 -6.31
C LEU A 81 -2.90 -1.14 -7.08
N ASP A 82 -2.90 -1.28 -8.38
CA ASP A 82 -2.01 -0.52 -9.26
C ASP A 82 -2.75 0.77 -9.66
N VAL A 83 -2.20 1.90 -9.25
CA VAL A 83 -2.79 3.24 -9.45
C VAL A 83 -1.98 3.94 -10.52
N THR A 84 -2.58 4.18 -11.67
CA THR A 84 -1.92 4.81 -12.81
C THR A 84 -2.67 6.07 -13.19
N THR A 85 -1.98 7.22 -13.29
CA THR A 85 -2.62 8.43 -13.78
C THR A 85 -2.50 8.50 -15.30
N PRO A 86 -3.53 9.02 -15.99
CA PRO A 86 -3.35 9.53 -17.33
C PRO A 86 -2.37 10.72 -17.28
N GLU A 87 -2.07 11.29 -18.44
CA GLU A 87 -1.23 12.47 -18.53
C GLU A 87 -1.84 13.65 -17.74
N VAL A 88 -1.13 14.12 -16.72
CA VAL A 88 -1.56 15.18 -15.81
C VAL A 88 -0.53 16.31 -15.84
N TYR A 89 -0.99 17.54 -15.90
CA TYR A 89 -0.13 18.70 -15.86
C TYR A 89 0.28 19.05 -14.43
N THR A 90 1.56 19.20 -14.20
CA THR A 90 2.13 19.73 -12.95
C THR A 90 1.90 21.22 -12.82
N GLU A 91 2.24 21.82 -11.67
CA GLU A 91 2.18 23.28 -11.44
C GLU A 91 2.86 24.10 -12.55
N GLN A 92 3.93 23.57 -13.11
CA GLN A 92 4.70 24.20 -14.19
C GLN A 92 4.12 23.95 -15.60
N GLY A 93 3.01 23.26 -15.72
CA GLY A 93 2.40 22.92 -17.00
C GLY A 93 3.12 21.81 -17.77
N VAL A 94 3.98 21.04 -17.12
CA VAL A 94 4.65 19.87 -17.73
C VAL A 94 3.77 18.65 -17.54
N PRO A 95 3.39 17.95 -18.62
CA PRO A 95 2.59 16.72 -18.52
C PRO A 95 3.43 15.54 -18.05
N VAL A 96 2.99 14.89 -16.98
CA VAL A 96 3.64 13.71 -16.39
C VAL A 96 2.65 12.55 -16.25
N LEU A 97 3.19 11.34 -16.29
CA LEU A 97 2.48 10.11 -15.95
C LEU A 97 3.11 9.55 -14.68
N VAL A 98 2.27 9.19 -13.72
CA VAL A 98 2.73 8.60 -12.46
C VAL A 98 2.06 7.26 -12.25
N ASP A 99 2.88 6.27 -11.99
CA ASP A 99 2.47 4.93 -11.61
C ASP A 99 2.77 4.72 -10.13
N GLY A 100 1.77 4.29 -9.38
CA GLY A 100 1.87 3.97 -7.96
C GLY A 100 1.28 2.62 -7.63
N VAL A 101 1.58 2.16 -6.43
CA VAL A 101 1.00 0.95 -5.85
C VAL A 101 0.45 1.30 -4.48
N ALA A 102 -0.81 0.99 -4.26
CA ALA A 102 -1.46 1.07 -2.97
C ALA A 102 -1.77 -0.32 -2.42
N ILE A 103 -1.63 -0.48 -1.12
CA ILE A 103 -2.17 -1.63 -0.40
C ILE A 103 -3.25 -1.08 0.52
N ILE A 104 -4.47 -1.52 0.29
CA ILE A 104 -5.64 -1.15 1.07
C ILE A 104 -6.21 -2.37 1.79
N LYS A 105 -6.90 -2.14 2.86
CA LYS A 105 -7.70 -3.15 3.58
C LYS A 105 -8.93 -2.49 4.19
N ILE A 106 -9.88 -3.28 4.61
CA ILE A 106 -10.97 -2.80 5.48
C ILE A 106 -10.36 -2.39 6.82
N GLY A 107 -10.82 -1.27 7.36
CA GLY A 107 -10.34 -0.75 8.63
C GLY A 107 -10.50 -1.73 9.78
N SER A 108 -9.73 -1.53 10.85
CA SER A 108 -9.68 -2.48 11.96
C SER A 108 -10.65 -2.15 13.09
N SER A 109 -11.23 -0.96 13.09
CA SER A 109 -12.26 -0.58 14.07
C SER A 109 -13.62 -1.18 13.71
N VAL A 110 -14.45 -1.32 14.74
CA VAL A 110 -15.80 -1.90 14.55
C VAL A 110 -16.66 -0.98 13.68
N GLU A 111 -16.46 0.33 13.84
CA GLU A 111 -17.14 1.36 13.05
C GLU A 111 -16.74 1.32 11.58
N GLU A 112 -15.44 1.18 11.29
CA GLU A 112 -14.95 1.08 9.90
C GLU A 112 -15.46 -0.18 9.23
N ILE A 113 -15.50 -1.32 9.95
CA ILE A 113 -16.07 -2.56 9.41
C ILE A 113 -17.57 -2.41 9.15
N ALA A 114 -18.31 -1.72 10.03
CA ALA A 114 -19.73 -1.45 9.82
C ALA A 114 -19.95 -0.61 8.55
N THR A 115 -19.19 0.48 8.39
CA THR A 115 -19.26 1.35 7.22
C THR A 115 -18.90 0.62 5.93
N ALA A 116 -17.84 -0.19 5.95
CA ALA A 116 -17.45 -1.01 4.80
C ALA A 116 -18.53 -2.06 4.46
N ALA A 117 -19.15 -2.66 5.48
CA ALA A 117 -20.23 -3.63 5.28
C ALA A 117 -21.46 -3.02 4.60
N GLU A 118 -21.83 -1.81 4.97
CA GLU A 118 -22.95 -1.09 4.34
C GLU A 118 -22.72 -0.86 2.84
N GLN A 119 -21.48 -0.59 2.46
CA GLN A 119 -21.15 -0.26 1.07
C GLN A 119 -20.81 -1.48 0.21
N PHE A 120 -20.13 -2.48 0.78
CA PHE A 120 -19.48 -3.55 0.01
C PHE A 120 -19.98 -4.97 0.31
N MET A 121 -20.74 -5.22 1.37
CA MET A 121 -21.13 -6.59 1.75
C MET A 121 -21.90 -7.34 0.66
N SER A 122 -22.66 -6.63 -0.17
CA SER A 122 -23.44 -7.20 -1.27
C SER A 122 -22.79 -7.05 -2.65
N LYS A 123 -21.60 -6.43 -2.72
CA LYS A 123 -20.86 -6.20 -3.95
C LYS A 123 -19.71 -7.19 -4.09
N PRO A 124 -19.28 -7.53 -5.31
CA PRO A 124 -18.05 -8.26 -5.51
C PRO A 124 -16.83 -7.45 -5.02
N THR A 125 -15.79 -8.14 -4.57
CA THR A 125 -14.56 -7.51 -4.06
C THR A 125 -13.89 -6.61 -5.10
N ASP A 126 -14.09 -6.87 -6.38
CA ASP A 126 -13.52 -6.06 -7.45
C ASP A 126 -14.12 -4.65 -7.50
N ASP A 127 -15.38 -4.47 -7.13
CA ASP A 127 -16.01 -3.14 -7.07
C ASP A 127 -15.34 -2.28 -5.97
N LEU A 128 -15.06 -2.87 -4.80
CA LEU A 128 -14.31 -2.20 -3.74
C LEU A 128 -12.92 -1.74 -4.23
N ARG A 129 -12.24 -2.59 -4.99
CA ARG A 129 -10.92 -2.27 -5.55
C ARG A 129 -11.00 -1.12 -6.55
N LEU A 130 -11.98 -1.15 -7.45
CA LEU A 130 -12.19 -0.10 -8.46
C LEU A 130 -12.55 1.24 -7.81
N GLU A 131 -13.51 1.26 -6.88
CA GLU A 131 -13.90 2.50 -6.20
C GLU A 131 -12.71 3.10 -5.42
N ALA A 132 -11.94 2.29 -4.71
CA ALA A 132 -10.76 2.77 -4.00
C ALA A 132 -9.63 3.25 -4.94
N GLN A 133 -9.46 2.60 -6.09
CA GLN A 133 -8.51 3.02 -7.12
C GLN A 133 -8.90 4.38 -7.70
N GLU A 134 -10.16 4.59 -8.04
CA GLU A 134 -10.65 5.87 -8.57
C GLU A 134 -10.43 7.03 -7.58
N VAL A 135 -10.67 6.80 -6.29
CA VAL A 135 -10.40 7.79 -5.24
C VAL A 135 -8.92 8.14 -5.18
N LEU A 136 -8.05 7.12 -5.18
CA LEU A 136 -6.59 7.32 -5.16
C LEU A 136 -6.09 8.04 -6.40
N GLU A 137 -6.57 7.69 -7.59
CA GLU A 137 -6.23 8.35 -8.85
C GLU A 137 -6.67 9.81 -8.85
N GLY A 138 -7.84 10.10 -8.31
CA GLY A 138 -8.35 11.47 -8.16
C GLY A 138 -7.45 12.34 -7.29
N HIS A 139 -7.06 11.84 -6.12
CA HIS A 139 -6.16 12.56 -5.21
C HIS A 139 -4.74 12.67 -5.76
N LEU A 140 -4.22 11.62 -6.39
CA LEU A 140 -2.93 11.65 -7.05
C LEU A 140 -2.88 12.76 -8.11
N ARG A 141 -3.92 12.87 -8.94
CA ARG A 141 -4.05 13.94 -9.95
C ARG A 141 -4.12 15.33 -9.32
N ALA A 142 -4.89 15.49 -8.26
CA ALA A 142 -5.05 16.77 -7.58
C ALA A 142 -3.72 17.27 -6.99
N ILE A 143 -2.96 16.40 -6.35
CA ILE A 143 -1.68 16.76 -5.73
C ILE A 143 -0.60 16.99 -6.78
N LEU A 144 -0.57 16.20 -7.87
CA LEU A 144 0.33 16.46 -9.00
C LEU A 144 0.19 17.87 -9.57
N GLY A 145 -1.03 18.39 -9.64
CA GLY A 145 -1.29 19.76 -10.11
C GLY A 145 -0.74 20.87 -9.20
N THR A 146 -0.36 20.56 -7.98
CA THR A 146 0.19 21.50 -6.99
C THR A 146 1.69 21.38 -6.76
N MET A 147 2.36 20.44 -7.43
CA MET A 147 3.78 20.16 -7.27
C MET A 147 4.55 20.38 -8.58
N THR A 148 5.84 20.66 -8.45
CA THR A 148 6.74 20.71 -9.60
C THR A 148 7.23 19.32 -9.99
N VAL A 149 7.64 19.13 -11.24
CA VAL A 149 8.19 17.86 -11.73
C VAL A 149 9.40 17.43 -10.89
N GLU A 150 10.24 18.40 -10.51
CA GLU A 150 11.44 18.15 -9.70
C GLU A 150 11.10 17.63 -8.30
N GLU A 151 10.09 18.19 -7.66
CA GLU A 151 9.63 17.74 -6.34
C GLU A 151 9.09 16.33 -6.38
N VAL A 152 8.23 16.02 -7.35
CA VAL A 152 7.68 14.68 -7.54
C VAL A 152 8.78 13.66 -7.82
N TYR A 153 9.78 14.00 -8.64
CA TYR A 153 10.87 13.10 -9.00
C TYR A 153 11.88 12.89 -7.88
N LYS A 154 12.31 13.99 -7.20
CA LYS A 154 13.33 13.95 -6.15
C LYS A 154 12.81 13.49 -4.79
N ASN A 155 11.56 13.83 -4.45
CA ASN A 155 10.96 13.59 -3.14
C ASN A 155 9.75 12.66 -3.23
N ARG A 156 9.91 11.52 -3.90
CA ARG A 156 8.84 10.52 -4.13
C ARG A 156 8.13 10.09 -2.85
N ASP A 157 8.88 9.91 -1.76
CA ASP A 157 8.31 9.49 -0.47
C ASP A 157 7.42 10.58 0.13
N ARG A 158 7.83 11.85 0.06
CA ARG A 158 6.99 12.97 0.52
C ARG A 158 5.71 13.07 -0.29
N PHE A 159 5.82 12.95 -1.61
CA PHE A 159 4.68 12.97 -2.50
C PHE A 159 3.71 11.81 -2.18
N ALA A 160 4.23 10.59 -1.99
CA ALA A 160 3.44 9.43 -1.60
C ALA A 160 2.72 9.64 -0.26
N GLN A 161 3.40 10.21 0.74
CA GLN A 161 2.80 10.51 2.05
C GLN A 161 1.69 11.56 1.95
N GLU A 162 1.85 12.56 1.11
CA GLU A 162 0.85 13.62 0.90
C GLU A 162 -0.41 13.04 0.24
N VAL A 163 -0.24 12.22 -0.80
CA VAL A 163 -1.35 11.48 -1.45
C VAL A 163 -2.04 10.57 -0.43
N GLN A 164 -1.28 9.78 0.32
CA GLN A 164 -1.82 8.89 1.33
C GLN A 164 -2.60 9.67 2.40
N GLY A 165 -2.08 10.79 2.88
CA GLY A 165 -2.70 11.59 3.93
C GLY A 165 -4.04 12.21 3.52
N VAL A 166 -4.15 12.66 2.27
CA VAL A 166 -5.39 13.23 1.74
C VAL A 166 -6.40 12.13 1.41
N ALA A 167 -5.97 11.09 0.69
CA ALA A 167 -6.84 9.99 0.28
C ALA A 167 -7.36 9.16 1.47
N ALA A 168 -6.57 9.05 2.55
CA ALA A 168 -6.96 8.30 3.75
C ALA A 168 -8.28 8.78 4.34
N LYS A 169 -8.55 10.09 4.32
CA LYS A 169 -9.79 10.68 4.86
C LYS A 169 -11.03 10.24 4.10
N ASP A 170 -10.92 10.16 2.78
CA ASP A 170 -12.06 9.76 1.95
C ASP A 170 -12.26 8.25 1.94
N LEU A 171 -11.17 7.48 1.94
CA LEU A 171 -11.22 6.02 2.08
C LEU A 171 -11.76 5.60 3.46
N GLN A 172 -11.45 6.34 4.53
CA GLN A 172 -12.05 6.09 5.86
C GLN A 172 -13.56 6.26 5.88
N LYS A 173 -14.12 7.21 5.12
CA LYS A 173 -15.58 7.36 4.97
C LYS A 173 -16.23 6.15 4.28
N MET A 174 -15.44 5.36 3.57
CA MET A 174 -15.84 4.10 2.96
C MET A 174 -15.52 2.88 3.84
N GLY A 175 -14.96 3.08 5.04
CA GLY A 175 -14.52 2.01 5.92
C GLY A 175 -13.21 1.35 5.48
N LEU A 176 -12.45 2.00 4.58
CA LEU A 176 -11.19 1.48 4.05
C LEU A 176 -9.99 2.20 4.69
N SER A 177 -8.89 1.48 4.85
CA SER A 177 -7.63 1.99 5.38
C SER A 177 -6.49 1.71 4.41
N ILE A 178 -5.64 2.71 4.17
CA ILE A 178 -4.43 2.56 3.38
C ILE A 178 -3.34 2.00 4.28
N VAL A 179 -2.84 0.81 3.96
CA VAL A 179 -1.70 0.20 4.64
C VAL A 179 -0.40 0.84 4.18
N SER A 180 -0.25 1.00 2.88
CA SER A 180 0.89 1.68 2.26
C SER A 180 0.52 2.23 0.90
N PHE A 181 1.18 3.32 0.52
CA PHE A 181 1.15 3.87 -0.82
C PHE A 181 2.57 4.20 -1.25
N THR A 182 2.97 3.80 -2.45
CA THR A 182 4.33 3.98 -2.97
C THR A 182 4.28 4.38 -4.44
N ILE A 183 5.09 5.35 -4.82
CA ILE A 183 5.28 5.73 -6.23
C ILE A 183 6.26 4.75 -6.86
N LYS A 184 5.83 4.10 -7.91
CA LYS A 184 6.60 3.12 -8.66
C LYS A 184 7.46 3.79 -9.72
N ASP A 185 6.85 4.67 -10.51
CA ASP A 185 7.53 5.35 -11.62
C ASP A 185 6.90 6.72 -11.90
N VAL A 186 7.73 7.63 -12.42
CA VAL A 186 7.33 8.97 -12.88
C VAL A 186 7.94 9.14 -14.26
N ARG A 187 7.09 9.33 -15.26
CA ARG A 187 7.50 9.44 -16.66
C ARG A 187 6.92 10.71 -17.27
N ASP A 188 7.67 11.30 -18.19
CA ASP A 188 7.20 12.32 -19.10
C ASP A 188 7.41 11.89 -20.55
N LYS A 189 6.55 12.34 -21.45
CA LYS A 189 6.66 12.02 -22.87
C LYS A 189 7.50 13.04 -23.64
N GLN A 190 7.74 14.22 -23.06
CA GLN A 190 8.39 15.34 -23.72
C GLN A 190 9.90 15.42 -23.48
N GLY A 191 10.46 14.50 -22.66
CA GLY A 191 11.89 14.45 -22.35
C GLY A 191 12.34 15.57 -21.39
N TYR A 192 11.43 16.13 -20.59
CA TYR A 192 11.75 17.15 -19.58
C TYR A 192 12.67 16.58 -18.50
N LEU A 193 12.37 15.37 -17.99
CA LEU A 193 13.19 14.70 -16.98
C LEU A 193 14.61 14.43 -17.49
N ASP A 194 14.75 14.03 -18.76
CA ASP A 194 16.06 13.83 -19.40
C ASP A 194 16.81 15.17 -19.54
N ALA A 195 16.11 16.23 -19.97
CA ALA A 195 16.70 17.55 -20.10
C ALA A 195 17.19 18.12 -18.76
N LEU A 196 16.46 17.85 -17.68
CA LEU A 196 16.82 18.22 -16.31
C LEU A 196 18.10 17.52 -15.83
N GLY A 197 18.33 16.28 -16.27
CA GLY A 197 19.51 15.49 -15.91
C GLY A 197 20.79 15.86 -16.69
N ARG A 198 20.66 16.34 -17.95
CA ARG A 198 21.80 16.60 -18.84
C ARG A 198 22.86 17.55 -18.30
N PRO A 199 22.55 18.70 -17.71
CA PRO A 199 23.57 19.60 -17.16
C PRO A 199 24.37 18.96 -16.04
N ARG A 200 23.72 18.18 -15.19
CA ARG A 200 24.38 17.49 -14.07
C ARG A 200 25.27 16.37 -14.53
N ILE A 201 24.84 15.59 -15.52
CA ILE A 201 25.66 14.55 -16.16
C ILE A 201 26.89 15.17 -16.83
N ALA A 202 26.72 16.27 -17.55
CA ALA A 202 27.84 17.00 -18.17
C ALA A 202 28.83 17.56 -17.15
N ALA A 203 28.35 18.08 -16.01
CA ALA A 203 29.21 18.54 -14.93
C ALA A 203 30.03 17.40 -14.31
N VAL A 204 29.36 16.28 -13.97
CA VAL A 204 30.03 15.10 -13.39
C VAL A 204 31.06 14.53 -14.37
N LYS A 205 30.75 14.46 -15.66
CA LYS A 205 31.68 13.98 -16.68
C LYS A 205 32.91 14.90 -16.79
N ARG A 206 32.71 16.22 -16.85
CA ARG A 206 33.83 17.19 -16.86
C ARG A 206 34.70 17.04 -15.62
N ASP A 207 34.11 16.92 -14.44
CA ASP A 207 34.85 16.79 -13.18
C ASP A 207 35.66 15.48 -13.12
N ALA A 208 35.09 14.39 -13.68
CA ALA A 208 35.79 13.12 -13.84
C ALA A 208 36.99 13.23 -14.82
N ASP A 209 36.77 13.87 -15.98
CA ASP A 209 37.80 14.07 -17.00
C ASP A 209 38.98 14.92 -16.42
N ILE A 210 38.67 15.94 -15.62
CA ILE A 210 39.69 16.77 -14.92
C ILE A 210 40.46 15.92 -13.90
N ALA A 211 39.78 15.15 -13.06
CA ALA A 211 40.41 14.30 -12.05
C ALA A 211 41.31 13.24 -12.68
N GLU A 212 40.91 12.65 -13.82
CA GLU A 212 41.71 11.70 -14.57
C GLU A 212 42.96 12.36 -15.16
N ALA A 213 42.81 13.55 -15.74
CA ALA A 213 43.97 14.31 -16.27
C ALA A 213 44.98 14.70 -15.18
N ASP A 214 44.50 15.12 -14.01
CA ASP A 214 45.32 15.43 -12.87
C ASP A 214 46.06 14.19 -12.34
N ALA A 215 45.35 13.05 -12.22
CA ALA A 215 45.99 11.79 -11.80
C ALA A 215 47.06 11.32 -12.76
N ILE A 216 46.85 11.45 -14.08
CA ILE A 216 47.85 11.12 -15.11
C ILE A 216 49.04 12.07 -15.02
N ARG A 217 48.82 13.37 -14.84
CA ARG A 217 49.91 14.36 -14.64
C ARG A 217 50.73 14.01 -13.41
N ASP A 218 50.10 13.76 -12.29
CA ASP A 218 50.78 13.46 -11.03
C ASP A 218 51.58 12.15 -11.11
N ALA A 219 51.01 11.12 -11.77
CA ALA A 219 51.72 9.87 -12.04
C ALA A 219 52.97 10.09 -12.91
N ARG A 220 52.88 10.96 -13.95
CA ARG A 220 54.03 11.29 -14.78
C ARG A 220 55.14 12.05 -14.00
N VAL A 221 54.73 13.00 -13.14
CA VAL A 221 55.67 13.74 -12.27
C VAL A 221 56.36 12.78 -11.31
N GLN A 222 55.63 11.91 -10.65
CA GLN A 222 56.21 10.92 -9.72
C GLN A 222 57.14 9.94 -10.45
N LYS A 223 56.80 9.51 -11.64
CA LYS A 223 57.65 8.66 -12.46
C LYS A 223 58.96 9.38 -12.84
N ALA A 224 58.85 10.64 -13.30
CA ALA A 224 60.05 11.42 -13.66
C ALA A 224 60.98 11.66 -12.47
N LEU A 225 60.43 11.92 -11.29
CA LEU A 225 61.24 12.06 -10.05
C LEU A 225 61.93 10.74 -9.66
N ALA A 226 61.24 9.62 -9.75
CA ALA A 226 61.80 8.30 -9.47
C ALA A 226 62.90 7.93 -10.49
N ASP A 227 62.70 8.25 -11.76
CA ASP A 227 63.71 8.04 -12.81
C ASP A 227 64.94 8.92 -12.56
N GLU A 228 64.81 10.19 -12.16
CA GLU A 228 65.88 11.09 -11.80
C GLU A 228 66.67 10.59 -10.58
N GLU A 229 65.98 10.15 -9.52
CA GLU A 229 66.61 9.57 -8.35
C GLU A 229 67.36 8.29 -8.69
N GLY A 230 66.81 7.43 -9.53
CA GLY A 230 67.45 6.20 -10.05
C GLY A 230 68.77 6.53 -10.79
N GLN A 231 68.74 7.51 -11.71
CA GLN A 231 69.95 7.96 -12.46
C GLN A 231 71.01 8.56 -11.55
N LYS A 232 70.65 9.37 -10.58
CA LYS A 232 71.57 9.92 -9.58
C LYS A 232 72.22 8.81 -8.76
N ALA A 233 71.48 7.80 -8.33
CA ALA A 233 72.01 6.67 -7.58
C ALA A 233 72.99 5.82 -8.42
N GLU A 234 72.68 5.63 -9.72
CA GLU A 234 73.59 4.91 -10.64
C GLU A 234 74.87 5.66 -10.90
N LEU A 235 74.82 6.97 -11.14
CA LEU A 235 76.01 7.81 -11.29
C LEU A 235 76.88 7.83 -10.02
N LEU A 236 76.28 7.90 -8.85
CA LEU A 236 77.03 7.85 -7.57
C LEU A 236 77.68 6.48 -7.36
N ARG A 237 77.06 5.40 -7.77
CA ARG A 237 77.66 4.07 -7.71
C ARG A 237 78.83 3.93 -8.66
N ASP A 238 78.74 4.42 -9.89
CA ASP A 238 79.78 4.33 -10.88
C ASP A 238 81.03 5.22 -10.53
N THR A 239 80.77 6.36 -9.87
CA THR A 239 81.89 7.20 -9.32
C THR A 239 82.57 6.59 -8.09
N HIS A 240 81.98 5.65 -7.38
CA HIS A 240 82.55 4.97 -6.20
C HIS A 240 83.38 3.71 -6.59
N VAL A 241 83.12 3.16 -7.79
CA VAL A 241 83.76 1.96 -8.35
C VAL A 241 85.02 2.31 -9.22
N ALA A 242 85.26 3.57 -9.61
CA ALA A 242 86.39 4.06 -10.33
C ALA A 242 87.44 4.61 -9.34
#